data_cdea6426a79f35e5d685c16cab1d631f
#
_entry.id   cdea6426a79f35e5d685c16cab1d631f
#
_cell.length_a   1.000
_cell.length_b   1.000
_cell.length_c   1.000
_cell.angle_alpha   90.00
_cell.angle_beta   90.00
_cell.angle_gamma   90.00
#
_symmetry.space_group_name_H-M   'P 1'
#
loop_
_entity.id
_entity.type
_entity.pdbx_description
1 polymer ?
#
loop_
_entity_poly.entity_id
_entity_poly.type
_entity_poly.pdbx_seq_one_letter_code
_entity_poly.pdbx_strand_id
1 'polypeptide(L)'
;MKRPVAVVGVGQTKHGARRADVSIPGLIREAVDRALADAGLEHKDIDAIVLGKAPDMLEGICQPEQFLVGALGGHMKPVLRVHTAGSVGASTAITAVTHVASGLYDRVLTIAFEKQSEGNAMWALSPNMPFTTPMVAGAGGFFAPYCRAYIRKTGAPGHIGPMIAANARDNATRNEYAHLREPMSVEDVTNSLMLWDPIRYLETCPSSDGAVALVIANEQTAKKGPRKPAWIKSGYSFAEAMMVPGRDQVDPRSGRMCAKKVYDHAGIKDPWNEIQTAEIYVPFSWFEAMWLENLGFCEVGEGWKAIDRGDQKFGRHLPINPSGGVLCTNPIGASGMLRLGEAALQVMGRAGDHQVGGVKNALGHAYGGGAQYFAMWVVSNQL
;
A
#
# COMPACT_ATOMS: atom_id res chain seq x y z
N MET A 1 -8.80 18.09 -8.83
CA MET A 1 -7.53 18.26 -9.58
C MET A 1 -7.75 19.31 -10.67
N LYS A 2 -6.70 20.02 -11.13
CA LYS A 2 -6.84 21.03 -12.19
C LYS A 2 -7.10 20.42 -13.57
N ARG A 3 -6.63 19.20 -13.82
CA ARG A 3 -6.89 18.39 -15.02
C ARG A 3 -7.05 16.92 -14.66
N PRO A 4 -7.74 16.11 -15.48
CA PRO A 4 -7.84 14.67 -15.27
C PRO A 4 -6.50 13.97 -15.35
N VAL A 5 -6.31 12.99 -14.47
CA VAL A 5 -5.11 12.19 -14.37
C VAL A 5 -5.49 10.72 -14.25
N ALA A 6 -4.70 9.85 -14.85
CA ALA A 6 -4.93 8.42 -14.79
C ALA A 6 -3.65 7.63 -14.59
N VAL A 7 -3.78 6.43 -14.03
CA VAL A 7 -2.77 5.36 -14.17
C VAL A 7 -2.98 4.72 -15.52
N VAL A 8 -1.93 4.67 -16.33
CA VAL A 8 -1.97 4.08 -17.68
C VAL A 8 -1.11 2.82 -17.80
N GLY A 9 -0.21 2.58 -16.86
CA GLY A 9 0.61 1.39 -16.78
C GLY A 9 0.95 1.01 -15.36
N VAL A 10 0.97 -0.29 -15.09
CA VAL A 10 1.36 -0.90 -13.81
C VAL A 10 2.37 -2.01 -14.09
N GLY A 11 3.50 -1.97 -13.39
CA GLY A 11 4.52 -3.02 -13.45
C GLY A 11 4.99 -3.38 -12.05
N GLN A 12 4.98 -4.66 -11.72
CA GLN A 12 5.53 -5.16 -10.46
C GLN A 12 6.42 -6.37 -10.70
N THR A 13 7.38 -6.58 -9.81
CA THR A 13 8.24 -7.77 -9.82
C THR A 13 7.53 -8.93 -9.12
N LYS A 14 7.99 -10.16 -9.34
CA LYS A 14 7.67 -11.24 -8.40
C LYS A 14 8.34 -10.91 -7.07
N HIS A 15 7.55 -10.98 -6.01
CA HIS A 15 8.03 -10.73 -4.65
C HIS A 15 8.47 -12.03 -3.98
N GLY A 16 9.44 -11.93 -3.10
CA GLY A 16 9.95 -13.10 -2.37
C GLY A 16 10.81 -12.70 -1.19
N ALA A 17 11.17 -13.68 -0.35
CA ALA A 17 12.01 -13.44 0.81
C ALA A 17 13.39 -12.87 0.43
N ARG A 18 13.91 -13.29 -0.73
CA ARG A 18 15.23 -12.89 -1.24
C ARG A 18 15.29 -12.99 -2.76
N ARG A 19 15.48 -11.86 -3.43
CA ARG A 19 15.71 -11.76 -4.88
C ARG A 19 17.24 -11.69 -5.12
N ALA A 20 17.93 -12.81 -4.85
CA ALA A 20 19.38 -12.91 -5.06
C ALA A 20 19.80 -12.95 -6.55
N ASP A 21 18.83 -13.16 -7.44
CA ASP A 21 18.98 -13.21 -8.89
C ASP A 21 19.20 -11.84 -9.54
N VAL A 22 18.88 -10.74 -8.85
CA VAL A 22 18.99 -9.37 -9.38
C VAL A 22 19.61 -8.41 -8.37
N SER A 23 20.34 -7.41 -8.86
CA SER A 23 20.75 -6.25 -8.06
C SER A 23 19.58 -5.30 -7.80
N ILE A 24 19.75 -4.31 -6.91
CA ILE A 24 18.75 -3.24 -6.71
C ILE A 24 18.41 -2.52 -8.04
N PRO A 25 19.39 -2.06 -8.85
CA PRO A 25 19.09 -1.49 -10.17
C PRO A 25 18.33 -2.46 -11.09
N GLY A 26 18.67 -3.75 -11.09
CA GLY A 26 17.99 -4.76 -11.88
C GLY A 26 16.55 -4.99 -11.45
N LEU A 27 16.29 -5.03 -10.14
CA LEU A 27 14.95 -5.16 -9.57
C LEU A 27 14.05 -3.99 -9.98
N ILE A 28 14.58 -2.76 -9.88
CA ILE A 28 13.88 -1.54 -10.29
C ILE A 28 13.59 -1.58 -11.78
N ARG A 29 14.57 -1.93 -12.60
CA ARG A 29 14.45 -1.98 -14.05
C ARG A 29 13.35 -2.95 -14.49
N GLU A 30 13.26 -4.11 -13.84
CA GLU A 30 12.20 -5.10 -14.11
C GLU A 30 10.80 -4.49 -13.94
N ALA A 31 10.55 -3.75 -12.86
CA ALA A 31 9.26 -3.12 -12.62
C ALA A 31 8.99 -1.97 -13.60
N VAL A 32 10.00 -1.13 -13.88
CA VAL A 32 9.90 0.00 -14.82
C VAL A 32 9.58 -0.48 -16.22
N ASP A 33 10.32 -1.45 -16.75
CA ASP A 33 10.12 -1.97 -18.10
C ASP A 33 8.73 -2.59 -18.25
N ARG A 34 8.23 -3.31 -17.23
CA ARG A 34 6.86 -3.83 -17.22
C ARG A 34 5.80 -2.71 -17.22
N ALA A 35 5.98 -1.66 -16.43
CA ALA A 35 5.04 -0.54 -16.38
C ALA A 35 5.00 0.24 -17.70
N LEU A 36 6.14 0.46 -18.34
CA LEU A 36 6.23 1.12 -19.64
C LEU A 36 5.61 0.26 -20.76
N ALA A 37 5.93 -1.03 -20.81
CA ALA A 37 5.31 -1.96 -21.75
C ALA A 37 3.80 -2.02 -21.57
N ASP A 38 3.33 -2.01 -20.33
CA ASP A 38 1.91 -1.99 -20.00
C ASP A 38 1.20 -0.73 -20.49
N ALA A 39 1.86 0.43 -20.39
CA ALA A 39 1.37 1.71 -20.87
C ALA A 39 1.50 1.87 -22.41
N GLY A 40 2.25 1.00 -23.08
CA GLY A 40 2.63 1.18 -24.49
C GLY A 40 3.55 2.39 -24.72
N LEU A 41 4.42 2.68 -23.74
CA LEU A 41 5.36 3.80 -23.73
C LEU A 41 6.80 3.31 -23.62
N GLU A 42 7.73 4.20 -23.98
CA GLU A 42 9.17 3.99 -23.81
C GLU A 42 9.75 4.99 -22.82
N HIS A 43 10.99 4.76 -22.36
CA HIS A 43 11.69 5.69 -21.47
C HIS A 43 11.74 7.13 -21.99
N LYS A 44 11.89 7.32 -23.30
CA LYS A 44 11.93 8.65 -23.94
C LYS A 44 10.63 9.43 -23.78
N ASP A 45 9.50 8.73 -23.60
CA ASP A 45 8.18 9.32 -23.49
C ASP A 45 7.88 9.88 -22.08
N ILE A 46 8.70 9.54 -21.09
CA ILE A 46 8.52 9.97 -19.70
C ILE A 46 9.16 11.33 -19.49
N ASP A 47 8.41 12.25 -18.89
CA ASP A 47 8.82 13.64 -18.66
C ASP A 47 9.56 13.82 -17.32
N ALA A 48 9.18 13.08 -16.28
CA ALA A 48 9.78 13.13 -14.94
C ALA A 48 9.63 11.82 -14.18
N ILE A 49 10.43 11.62 -13.14
CA ILE A 49 10.45 10.40 -12.34
C ILE A 49 10.33 10.74 -10.85
N VAL A 50 9.49 9.97 -10.12
CA VAL A 50 9.37 10.07 -8.67
C VAL A 50 9.68 8.72 -8.05
N LEU A 51 10.71 8.68 -7.20
CA LEU A 51 11.23 7.49 -6.54
C LEU A 51 10.83 7.43 -5.07
N GLY A 52 10.40 6.28 -4.60
CA GLY A 52 10.12 6.00 -3.20
C GLY A 52 10.95 4.83 -2.66
N LYS A 53 11.43 4.96 -1.45
CA LYS A 53 12.12 3.93 -0.70
C LYS A 53 11.89 4.13 0.80
N ALA A 54 11.79 3.05 1.56
CA ALA A 54 11.73 3.08 3.03
C ALA A 54 13.09 3.54 3.62
N PRO A 55 13.26 3.55 4.94
CA PRO A 55 14.49 4.04 5.56
C PRO A 55 15.76 3.48 4.96
N ASP A 56 16.74 4.32 4.70
CA ASP A 56 18.03 3.94 4.12
C ASP A 56 18.79 2.88 4.95
N MET A 57 18.44 2.76 6.23
CA MET A 57 18.97 1.75 7.13
C MET A 57 18.64 0.31 6.75
N LEU A 58 17.64 0.08 5.88
CA LEU A 58 17.29 -1.29 5.48
C LEU A 58 18.42 -1.97 4.70
N GLU A 59 19.04 -1.29 3.74
CA GLU A 59 20.20 -1.78 3.01
C GLU A 59 21.49 -1.03 3.35
N GLY A 60 21.41 -0.02 4.22
CA GLY A 60 22.55 0.82 4.57
C GLY A 60 23.03 1.75 3.46
N ILE A 61 22.21 1.99 2.44
CA ILE A 61 22.53 2.84 1.29
C ILE A 61 21.87 4.20 1.47
N CYS A 62 22.68 5.22 1.76
CA CYS A 62 22.23 6.61 1.77
C CYS A 62 22.13 7.14 0.35
N GLN A 63 21.07 7.92 0.06
CA GLN A 63 20.87 8.60 -1.23
C GLN A 63 20.89 7.64 -2.43
N PRO A 64 20.06 6.58 -2.43
CA PRO A 64 20.05 5.59 -3.51
C PRO A 64 19.74 6.19 -4.88
N GLU A 65 19.04 7.31 -4.96
CA GLU A 65 18.74 8.01 -6.19
C GLU A 65 19.98 8.36 -7.01
N GLN A 66 21.14 8.61 -6.39
CA GLN A 66 22.36 8.97 -7.09
C GLN A 66 22.83 7.88 -8.07
N PHE A 67 22.74 6.61 -7.69
CA PHE A 67 23.18 5.51 -8.56
C PHE A 67 22.02 4.85 -9.33
N LEU A 68 20.76 5.17 -9.00
CA LEU A 68 19.58 4.57 -9.63
C LEU A 68 19.09 5.32 -10.87
N VAL A 69 19.55 6.54 -11.12
CA VAL A 69 19.12 7.36 -12.27
C VAL A 69 19.19 6.58 -13.59
N GLY A 70 20.25 5.81 -13.82
CA GLY A 70 20.41 4.99 -15.03
C GLY A 70 19.36 3.89 -15.14
N ALA A 71 19.12 3.14 -14.05
CA ALA A 71 18.12 2.07 -14.01
C ALA A 71 16.69 2.59 -14.19
N LEU A 72 16.42 3.81 -13.72
CA LEU A 72 15.14 4.49 -13.87
C LEU A 72 14.91 5.05 -15.29
N GLY A 73 15.92 5.10 -16.14
CA GLY A 73 15.85 5.83 -17.42
C GLY A 73 15.77 7.34 -17.22
N GLY A 74 16.35 7.84 -16.10
CA GLY A 74 16.27 9.23 -15.67
C GLY A 74 17.33 10.16 -16.22
N HIS A 75 18.19 9.70 -17.15
CA HIS A 75 19.21 10.55 -17.75
C HIS A 75 18.58 11.80 -18.39
N MET A 76 19.07 12.99 -18.00
CA MET A 76 18.58 14.30 -18.44
C MET A 76 17.09 14.56 -18.13
N LYS A 77 16.54 13.92 -17.09
CA LYS A 77 15.16 14.13 -16.62
C LYS A 77 15.14 14.56 -15.15
N PRO A 78 14.09 15.30 -14.73
CA PRO A 78 13.83 15.52 -13.31
C PRO A 78 13.60 14.21 -12.58
N VAL A 79 14.36 13.97 -11.50
CA VAL A 79 14.21 12.83 -10.60
C VAL A 79 14.05 13.36 -9.18
N LEU A 80 12.97 12.97 -8.51
CA LEU A 80 12.67 13.33 -7.13
C LEU A 80 12.53 12.08 -6.28
N ARG A 81 13.02 12.12 -5.06
CA ARG A 81 12.76 11.09 -4.04
C ARG A 81 11.80 11.60 -3.00
N VAL A 82 10.83 10.75 -2.63
CA VAL A 82 9.86 11.01 -1.56
C VAL A 82 10.11 10.03 -0.43
N HIS A 83 9.93 10.47 0.81
CA HIS A 83 10.05 9.64 2.00
C HIS A 83 9.01 10.04 3.05
N THR A 84 8.16 9.09 3.47
CA THR A 84 7.13 9.25 4.52
C THR A 84 6.95 7.95 5.32
N ALA A 85 8.06 7.41 5.83
CA ALA A 85 8.07 6.12 6.54
C ALA A 85 7.36 5.00 5.73
N GLY A 86 6.53 4.16 6.37
CA GLY A 86 5.85 3.04 5.69
C GLY A 86 4.84 3.43 4.61
N SER A 87 4.32 4.67 4.63
CA SER A 87 3.43 5.18 3.56
C SER A 87 4.17 5.67 2.31
N VAL A 88 5.51 5.59 2.30
CA VAL A 88 6.35 6.18 1.26
C VAL A 88 5.91 5.81 -0.16
N GLY A 89 5.61 4.55 -0.44
CA GLY A 89 5.20 4.13 -1.79
C GLY A 89 3.93 4.84 -2.28
N ALA A 90 2.94 4.98 -1.41
CA ALA A 90 1.72 5.71 -1.74
C ALA A 90 1.97 7.22 -1.86
N SER A 91 2.72 7.83 -0.95
CA SER A 91 3.07 9.26 -1.02
C SER A 91 3.85 9.59 -2.30
N THR A 92 4.71 8.67 -2.76
CA THR A 92 5.45 8.78 -4.01
C THR A 92 4.49 8.82 -5.21
N ALA A 93 3.51 7.92 -5.26
CA ALA A 93 2.49 7.91 -6.30
C ALA A 93 1.61 9.18 -6.26
N ILE A 94 1.18 9.64 -5.08
CA ILE A 94 0.42 10.89 -4.94
C ILE A 94 1.24 12.12 -5.40
N THR A 95 2.55 12.14 -5.15
CA THR A 95 3.44 13.17 -5.67
C THR A 95 3.46 13.19 -7.19
N ALA A 96 3.58 12.02 -7.83
CA ALA A 96 3.50 11.90 -9.29
C ALA A 96 2.14 12.39 -9.84
N VAL A 97 1.04 12.04 -9.16
CA VAL A 97 -0.31 12.55 -9.50
C VAL A 97 -0.36 14.08 -9.43
N THR A 98 0.22 14.67 -8.38
CA THR A 98 0.28 16.13 -8.21
C THR A 98 1.07 16.79 -9.36
N HIS A 99 2.18 16.20 -9.77
CA HIS A 99 3.01 16.67 -10.89
C HIS A 99 2.21 16.70 -12.20
N VAL A 100 1.49 15.61 -12.52
CA VAL A 100 0.65 15.57 -13.72
C VAL A 100 -0.55 16.50 -13.58
N ALA A 101 -1.24 16.50 -12.44
CA ALA A 101 -2.43 17.32 -12.20
C ALA A 101 -2.15 18.83 -12.23
N SER A 102 -0.92 19.26 -11.90
CA SER A 102 -0.49 20.66 -11.98
C SER A 102 -0.32 21.17 -13.41
N GLY A 103 -0.11 20.29 -14.37
CA GLY A 103 0.20 20.62 -15.75
C GLY A 103 1.69 20.76 -16.05
N LEU A 104 2.56 20.55 -15.05
CA LEU A 104 4.02 20.68 -15.24
C LEU A 104 4.57 19.56 -16.15
N TYR A 105 4.03 18.34 -16.00
CA TYR A 105 4.39 17.16 -16.79
C TYR A 105 3.15 16.45 -17.30
N ASP A 106 3.27 15.79 -18.43
CA ASP A 106 2.18 15.01 -19.02
C ASP A 106 2.24 13.53 -18.64
N ARG A 107 3.45 13.00 -18.43
CA ARG A 107 3.71 11.58 -18.14
C ARG A 107 4.81 11.47 -17.08
N VAL A 108 4.46 10.95 -15.94
CA VAL A 108 5.38 10.74 -14.83
C VAL A 108 5.48 9.26 -14.50
N LEU A 109 6.71 8.74 -14.53
CA LEU A 109 7.01 7.41 -14.00
C LEU A 109 7.19 7.53 -12.49
N THR A 110 6.45 6.73 -11.75
CA THR A 110 6.64 6.63 -10.30
C THR A 110 7.00 5.19 -9.93
N ILE A 111 7.99 5.02 -9.09
CA ILE A 111 8.54 3.74 -8.71
C ILE A 111 8.82 3.68 -7.22
N ALA A 112 8.52 2.53 -6.60
CA ALA A 112 8.93 2.25 -5.24
C ALA A 112 9.46 0.81 -5.13
N PHE A 113 10.44 0.62 -4.25
CA PHE A 113 11.11 -0.66 -4.08
C PHE A 113 11.60 -0.84 -2.65
N GLU A 114 11.91 -2.09 -2.33
CA GLU A 114 12.71 -2.45 -1.18
C GLU A 114 13.41 -3.79 -1.43
N LYS A 115 14.62 -3.95 -0.92
CA LYS A 115 15.37 -5.21 -0.93
C LYS A 115 15.75 -5.56 0.49
N GLN A 116 14.74 -5.89 1.31
CA GLN A 116 14.89 -6.09 2.75
C GLN A 116 15.86 -7.23 3.12
N SER A 117 16.09 -8.16 2.19
CA SER A 117 17.05 -9.26 2.39
C SER A 117 18.51 -8.80 2.49
N GLU A 118 18.80 -7.56 2.07
CA GLU A 118 20.15 -6.97 2.15
C GLU A 118 20.39 -6.18 3.44
N GLY A 119 19.42 -6.16 4.35
CA GLY A 119 19.51 -5.42 5.60
C GLY A 119 18.88 -6.14 6.78
N ASN A 120 18.75 -5.42 7.88
CA ASN A 120 18.11 -5.92 9.10
C ASN A 120 16.82 -5.13 9.37
N ALA A 121 15.69 -5.70 8.96
CA ALA A 121 14.37 -5.06 9.11
C ALA A 121 14.01 -4.83 10.60
N MET A 122 14.44 -5.68 11.51
CA MET A 122 14.21 -5.50 12.95
C MET A 122 14.85 -4.20 13.43
N TRP A 123 16.09 -3.95 13.07
CA TRP A 123 16.82 -2.72 13.37
C TRP A 123 16.21 -1.49 12.70
N ALA A 124 16.05 -1.57 11.38
CA ALA A 124 15.61 -0.45 10.56
C ALA A 124 14.19 0.05 10.91
N LEU A 125 13.34 -0.84 11.43
CA LEU A 125 11.95 -0.55 11.79
C LEU A 125 11.71 -0.43 13.28
N SER A 126 12.74 -0.52 14.11
CA SER A 126 12.63 -0.22 15.54
C SER A 126 12.54 1.29 15.74
N PRO A 127 11.52 1.80 16.44
CA PRO A 127 11.40 3.22 16.66
C PRO A 127 12.54 3.72 17.56
N ASN A 128 13.27 4.70 17.09
CA ASN A 128 14.27 5.43 17.86
C ASN A 128 13.80 6.87 17.99
N MET A 129 13.00 7.12 19.02
CA MET A 129 12.46 8.46 19.27
C MET A 129 13.33 9.23 20.25
N PRO A 130 13.50 10.54 20.05
CA PRO A 130 14.14 11.39 21.04
C PRO A 130 13.47 11.23 22.41
N PHE A 131 14.24 11.26 23.46
CA PHE A 131 13.78 11.21 24.87
C PHE A 131 13.21 9.86 25.32
N THR A 132 13.28 8.80 24.53
CA THR A 132 12.88 7.46 24.94
C THR A 132 14.06 6.50 24.94
N THR A 133 14.01 5.46 25.74
CA THR A 133 14.98 4.38 25.68
C THR A 133 14.84 3.66 24.33
N PRO A 134 15.91 3.45 23.57
CA PRO A 134 15.87 2.69 22.34
C PRO A 134 15.30 1.29 22.59
N MET A 135 14.33 0.90 21.77
CA MET A 135 13.62 -0.36 21.88
C MET A 135 13.78 -1.15 20.59
N VAL A 136 14.56 -2.21 20.62
CA VAL A 136 14.73 -3.10 19.45
C VAL A 136 13.65 -4.17 19.49
N ALA A 137 12.46 -3.79 19.04
CA ALA A 137 11.29 -4.67 18.99
C ALA A 137 10.66 -4.74 17.58
N GLY A 138 11.27 -4.07 16.61
CA GLY A 138 10.73 -3.93 15.26
C GLY A 138 9.36 -3.24 15.24
N ALA A 139 8.74 -3.24 14.09
CA ALA A 139 7.40 -2.68 13.94
C ALA A 139 6.35 -3.46 14.75
N GLY A 140 6.46 -4.79 14.83
CA GLY A 140 5.49 -5.63 15.55
C GLY A 140 5.37 -5.29 17.03
N GLY A 141 6.52 -5.21 17.72
CA GLY A 141 6.52 -4.84 19.15
C GLY A 141 6.04 -3.42 19.40
N PHE A 142 6.25 -2.51 18.45
CA PHE A 142 5.74 -1.14 18.54
C PHE A 142 4.23 -1.06 18.34
N PHE A 143 3.66 -1.86 17.43
CA PHE A 143 2.23 -1.80 17.10
C PHE A 143 1.33 -2.74 17.92
N ALA A 144 1.89 -3.73 18.62
CA ALA A 144 1.09 -4.63 19.46
C ALA A 144 0.24 -3.91 20.51
N PRO A 145 0.74 -2.85 21.21
CA PRO A 145 -0.10 -2.05 22.10
C PRO A 145 -1.33 -1.42 21.43
N TYR A 146 -1.24 -1.03 20.14
CA TYR A 146 -2.36 -0.46 19.38
C TYR A 146 -3.44 -1.51 19.16
N CYS A 147 -3.03 -2.72 18.73
CA CYS A 147 -3.93 -3.86 18.56
C CYS A 147 -4.61 -4.23 19.89
N ARG A 148 -3.86 -4.25 20.98
CA ARG A 148 -4.42 -4.52 22.32
C ARG A 148 -5.39 -3.45 22.76
N ALA A 149 -5.09 -2.17 22.50
CA ALA A 149 -5.98 -1.04 22.78
C ALA A 149 -7.28 -1.14 21.97
N TYR A 150 -7.22 -1.53 20.68
CA TYR A 150 -8.38 -1.78 19.84
C TYR A 150 -9.29 -2.86 20.45
N ILE A 151 -8.73 -4.02 20.82
CA ILE A 151 -9.47 -5.11 21.45
C ILE A 151 -10.16 -4.66 22.73
N ARG A 152 -9.46 -3.92 23.58
CA ARG A 152 -10.04 -3.39 24.84
C ARG A 152 -11.17 -2.39 24.58
N LYS A 153 -11.01 -1.52 23.58
CA LYS A 153 -11.98 -0.48 23.24
C LYS A 153 -13.27 -1.05 22.65
N THR A 154 -13.16 -2.11 21.83
CA THR A 154 -14.27 -2.64 21.03
C THR A 154 -14.86 -3.95 21.54
N GLY A 155 -14.15 -4.67 22.42
CA GLY A 155 -14.52 -6.02 22.83
C GLY A 155 -14.34 -7.07 21.73
N ALA A 156 -13.54 -6.80 20.70
CA ALA A 156 -13.31 -7.73 19.59
C ALA A 156 -12.82 -9.09 20.07
N PRO A 157 -13.43 -10.21 19.63
CA PRO A 157 -13.01 -11.57 20.00
C PRO A 157 -11.63 -11.92 19.46
N GLY A 158 -10.88 -12.77 20.19
CA GLY A 158 -9.50 -13.13 19.86
C GLY A 158 -9.31 -13.85 18.50
N HIS A 159 -10.37 -14.43 17.94
CA HIS A 159 -10.31 -15.11 16.64
C HIS A 159 -10.29 -14.16 15.43
N ILE A 160 -10.62 -12.89 15.60
CA ILE A 160 -10.70 -11.91 14.50
C ILE A 160 -9.35 -11.72 13.81
N GLY A 161 -8.27 -11.52 14.56
CA GLY A 161 -6.93 -11.40 13.97
C GLY A 161 -6.54 -12.62 13.12
N PRO A 162 -6.65 -13.86 13.66
CA PRO A 162 -6.48 -15.08 12.87
C PRO A 162 -7.37 -15.18 11.62
N MET A 163 -8.64 -14.78 11.68
CA MET A 163 -9.53 -14.77 10.50
C MET A 163 -9.02 -13.84 9.39
N ILE A 164 -8.54 -12.65 9.75
CA ILE A 164 -7.96 -11.70 8.80
C ILE A 164 -6.74 -12.30 8.12
N ALA A 165 -5.82 -12.86 8.91
CA ALA A 165 -4.59 -13.45 8.38
C ALA A 165 -4.87 -14.64 7.44
N ALA A 166 -5.77 -15.53 7.81
CA ALA A 166 -6.20 -16.66 6.97
C ALA A 166 -6.85 -16.17 5.65
N ASN A 167 -7.73 -15.15 5.72
CA ASN A 167 -8.35 -14.57 4.53
C ASN A 167 -7.32 -13.92 3.59
N ALA A 168 -6.33 -13.22 4.11
CA ALA A 168 -5.26 -12.63 3.31
C ALA A 168 -4.47 -13.71 2.54
N ARG A 169 -4.17 -14.85 3.18
CA ARG A 169 -3.50 -15.99 2.52
C ARG A 169 -4.37 -16.64 1.46
N ASP A 170 -5.67 -16.81 1.71
CA ASP A 170 -6.60 -17.29 0.68
C ASP A 170 -6.62 -16.35 -0.53
N ASN A 171 -6.70 -15.06 -0.32
CA ASN A 171 -6.63 -14.06 -1.40
C ASN A 171 -5.32 -14.16 -2.18
N ALA A 172 -4.18 -14.28 -1.50
CA ALA A 172 -2.86 -14.35 -2.12
C ALA A 172 -2.65 -15.58 -3.03
N THR A 173 -3.40 -16.65 -2.84
CA THR A 173 -3.32 -17.83 -3.74
C THR A 173 -3.62 -17.47 -5.19
N ARG A 174 -4.44 -16.43 -5.42
CA ARG A 174 -4.88 -15.93 -6.73
C ARG A 174 -3.92 -14.89 -7.34
N ASN A 175 -2.93 -14.40 -6.57
CA ASN A 175 -1.99 -13.38 -7.05
C ASN A 175 -0.63 -14.01 -7.37
N GLU A 176 -0.27 -14.09 -8.65
CA GLU A 176 1.01 -14.67 -9.08
C GLU A 176 2.25 -13.91 -8.59
N TYR A 177 2.10 -12.63 -8.23
CA TYR A 177 3.20 -11.79 -7.73
C TYR A 177 3.40 -11.88 -6.23
N ALA A 178 2.43 -12.39 -5.47
CA ALA A 178 2.50 -12.42 -4.03
C ALA A 178 3.64 -13.32 -3.51
N HIS A 179 4.27 -12.89 -2.41
CA HIS A 179 5.37 -13.63 -1.78
C HIS A 179 4.87 -14.88 -1.06
N LEU A 180 3.84 -14.74 -0.21
CA LEU A 180 3.29 -15.85 0.58
C LEU A 180 1.96 -16.29 -0.02
N ARG A 181 1.97 -17.39 -0.76
CA ARG A 181 0.79 -17.89 -1.50
C ARG A 181 0.20 -19.17 -0.93
N GLU A 182 0.83 -19.76 0.08
CA GLU A 182 0.32 -20.99 0.70
C GLU A 182 -0.88 -20.65 1.58
N PRO A 183 -2.04 -21.29 1.37
CA PRO A 183 -3.21 -21.06 2.22
C PRO A 183 -2.93 -21.53 3.65
N MET A 184 -3.64 -20.97 4.61
CA MET A 184 -3.60 -21.40 6.01
C MET A 184 -4.98 -21.27 6.64
N SER A 185 -5.28 -22.13 7.61
CA SER A 185 -6.52 -22.09 8.36
C SER A 185 -6.46 -21.08 9.52
N VAL A 186 -7.61 -20.70 10.04
CA VAL A 186 -7.70 -19.88 11.27
C VAL A 186 -7.05 -20.62 12.45
N GLU A 187 -7.14 -21.94 12.48
CA GLU A 187 -6.53 -22.78 13.50
C GLU A 187 -5.01 -22.75 13.43
N ASP A 188 -4.41 -22.82 12.22
CA ASP A 188 -2.96 -22.68 12.04
C ASP A 188 -2.46 -21.35 12.61
N VAL A 189 -3.16 -20.27 12.32
CA VAL A 189 -2.81 -18.93 12.83
C VAL A 189 -2.96 -18.89 14.34
N THR A 190 -4.06 -19.40 14.88
CA THR A 190 -4.33 -19.39 16.32
C THR A 190 -3.31 -20.19 17.11
N ASN A 191 -2.80 -21.28 16.55
CA ASN A 191 -1.79 -22.12 17.18
C ASN A 191 -0.34 -21.65 16.93
N SER A 192 -0.14 -20.63 16.10
CA SER A 192 1.20 -20.09 15.84
C SER A 192 1.78 -19.35 17.05
N LEU A 193 3.10 -19.22 17.09
CA LEU A 193 3.84 -18.59 18.19
C LEU A 193 3.34 -17.16 18.46
N MET A 194 3.01 -16.84 19.71
CA MET A 194 2.76 -15.47 20.15
C MET A 194 4.08 -14.69 20.17
N LEU A 195 4.19 -13.67 19.30
CA LEU A 195 5.40 -12.82 19.26
C LEU A 195 5.28 -11.63 20.20
N TRP A 196 4.20 -10.87 20.06
CA TRP A 196 3.87 -9.70 20.88
C TRP A 196 2.37 -9.69 21.12
N ASP A 197 1.91 -9.96 22.32
CA ASP A 197 0.47 -10.00 22.61
C ASP A 197 -0.26 -8.73 22.12
N PRO A 198 -1.29 -8.80 21.25
CA PRO A 198 -2.02 -10.00 20.78
C PRO A 198 -1.52 -10.59 19.44
N ILE A 199 -0.39 -10.13 18.91
CA ILE A 199 0.10 -10.48 17.56
C ILE A 199 0.86 -11.82 17.58
N ARG A 200 0.40 -12.76 16.78
CA ARG A 200 1.05 -14.05 16.54
C ARG A 200 1.95 -14.02 15.31
N TYR A 201 2.83 -14.98 15.18
CA TYR A 201 3.75 -15.09 14.04
C TYR A 201 3.05 -15.05 12.69
N LEU A 202 1.98 -15.82 12.50
CA LEU A 202 1.24 -15.86 11.24
C LEU A 202 0.29 -14.67 11.03
N GLU A 203 0.18 -13.76 11.99
CA GLU A 203 -0.53 -12.50 11.88
C GLU A 203 0.37 -11.33 11.42
N THR A 204 1.64 -11.61 11.13
CA THR A 204 2.62 -10.60 10.72
C THR A 204 2.87 -10.64 9.21
N CYS A 205 3.19 -9.49 8.63
CA CYS A 205 3.66 -9.41 7.25
C CYS A 205 5.08 -10.01 7.10
N PRO A 206 5.39 -10.58 5.93
CA PRO A 206 6.75 -11.00 5.62
C PRO A 206 7.68 -9.81 5.38
N SER A 207 8.99 -10.02 5.52
CA SER A 207 9.99 -9.18 4.86
C SER A 207 10.14 -9.66 3.42
N SER A 208 9.92 -8.78 2.44
CA SER A 208 9.97 -9.12 1.02
C SER A 208 10.95 -8.23 0.27
N ASP A 209 11.59 -8.79 -0.74
CA ASP A 209 12.24 -8.03 -1.80
C ASP A 209 11.23 -7.80 -2.93
N GLY A 210 11.21 -6.60 -3.50
CA GLY A 210 10.36 -6.31 -4.63
C GLY A 210 10.29 -4.83 -5.01
N ALA A 211 9.75 -4.59 -6.20
CA ALA A 211 9.53 -3.25 -6.75
C ALA A 211 8.21 -3.18 -7.49
N VAL A 212 7.65 -1.97 -7.54
CA VAL A 212 6.46 -1.64 -8.32
C VAL A 212 6.62 -0.27 -8.96
N ALA A 213 6.21 -0.16 -10.21
CA ALA A 213 6.21 1.09 -10.97
C ALA A 213 4.83 1.38 -11.54
N LEU A 214 4.45 2.65 -11.56
CA LEU A 214 3.23 3.12 -12.18
C LEU A 214 3.58 4.22 -13.20
N VAL A 215 2.87 4.26 -14.31
CA VAL A 215 2.89 5.39 -15.24
C VAL A 215 1.64 6.22 -15.00
N ILE A 216 1.84 7.45 -14.55
CA ILE A 216 0.78 8.43 -14.31
C ILE A 216 0.77 9.40 -15.49
N ALA A 217 -0.40 9.60 -16.10
CA ALA A 217 -0.50 10.41 -17.30
C ALA A 217 -1.74 11.34 -17.30
N ASN A 218 -1.66 12.38 -18.12
CA ASN A 218 -2.78 13.27 -18.39
C ASN A 218 -3.87 12.58 -19.23
N GLU A 219 -5.02 13.22 -19.35
CA GLU A 219 -6.18 12.72 -20.08
C GLU A 219 -5.85 12.38 -21.55
N GLN A 220 -5.08 13.25 -22.22
CA GLN A 220 -4.75 13.06 -23.62
C GLN A 220 -3.93 11.78 -23.85
N THR A 221 -2.92 11.54 -23.04
CA THR A 221 -2.11 10.32 -23.07
C THR A 221 -2.97 9.11 -22.69
N ALA A 222 -3.77 9.22 -21.62
CA ALA A 222 -4.60 8.12 -21.15
C ALA A 222 -5.64 7.64 -22.17
N LYS A 223 -6.26 8.56 -22.92
CA LYS A 223 -7.23 8.23 -23.97
C LYS A 223 -6.59 7.62 -25.23
N LYS A 224 -5.32 7.91 -25.48
CA LYS A 224 -4.57 7.37 -26.63
C LYS A 224 -3.89 6.04 -26.34
N GLY A 225 -3.79 5.67 -25.07
CA GLY A 225 -3.12 4.45 -24.62
C GLY A 225 -3.81 3.18 -25.15
N PRO A 226 -3.08 2.05 -25.21
CA PRO A 226 -3.59 0.79 -25.76
C PRO A 226 -4.62 0.11 -24.85
N ARG A 227 -4.79 0.59 -23.62
CA ARG A 227 -5.60 -0.04 -22.59
C ARG A 227 -6.50 0.96 -21.85
N LYS A 228 -7.57 0.46 -21.23
CA LYS A 228 -8.43 1.29 -20.37
C LYS A 228 -7.62 1.81 -19.18
N PRO A 229 -7.59 3.13 -18.95
CA PRO A 229 -6.88 3.71 -17.81
C PRO A 229 -7.68 3.56 -16.51
N ALA A 230 -6.99 3.64 -15.38
CA ALA A 230 -7.64 3.89 -14.09
C ALA A 230 -7.64 5.40 -13.81
N TRP A 231 -8.81 6.02 -13.85
CA TRP A 231 -8.96 7.45 -13.60
C TRP A 231 -8.83 7.75 -12.10
N ILE A 232 -7.93 8.64 -11.74
CA ILE A 232 -7.73 9.04 -10.35
C ILE A 232 -8.76 10.11 -9.99
N LYS A 233 -9.80 9.73 -9.28
CA LYS A 233 -10.88 10.64 -8.86
C LYS A 233 -10.39 11.59 -7.79
N SER A 234 -9.58 11.09 -6.88
CA SER A 234 -9.01 11.84 -5.76
C SER A 234 -7.78 11.13 -5.22
N GLY A 235 -6.79 11.90 -4.74
CA GLY A 235 -5.62 11.36 -4.05
C GLY A 235 -5.04 12.41 -3.11
N TYR A 236 -4.81 12.02 -1.85
CA TYR A 236 -4.27 12.90 -0.81
C TYR A 236 -3.34 12.16 0.14
N SER A 237 -2.50 12.94 0.80
CA SER A 237 -1.75 12.51 1.98
C SER A 237 -1.99 13.46 3.14
N PHE A 238 -2.03 12.91 4.35
CA PHE A 238 -2.16 13.65 5.59
C PHE A 238 -1.15 13.15 6.62
N ALA A 239 -0.77 14.03 7.53
CA ALA A 239 0.09 13.69 8.64
C ALA A 239 -0.41 14.37 9.92
N GLU A 240 -0.09 13.74 11.06
CA GLU A 240 -0.25 14.35 12.38
C GLU A 240 1.01 14.17 13.21
N ALA A 241 1.20 14.96 14.24
CA ALA A 241 2.34 14.80 15.13
C ALA A 241 2.24 13.50 15.93
N MET A 242 3.35 12.75 15.99
CA MET A 242 3.38 11.45 16.66
C MET A 242 3.23 11.57 18.17
N MET A 243 3.91 12.53 18.77
CA MET A 243 3.98 12.74 20.22
C MET A 243 3.10 13.93 20.63
N VAL A 244 1.79 13.73 20.61
CA VAL A 244 0.82 14.73 21.08
C VAL A 244 -0.02 14.11 22.20
N PRO A 245 -0.12 14.76 23.37
CA PRO A 245 -0.99 14.27 24.44
C PRO A 245 -2.43 14.08 23.97
N GLY A 246 -3.01 12.93 24.34
CA GLY A 246 -4.39 12.59 23.96
C GLY A 246 -4.57 12.11 22.52
N ARG A 247 -3.49 11.86 21.77
CA ARG A 247 -3.59 11.25 20.44
C ARG A 247 -4.19 9.85 20.52
N ASP A 248 -5.26 9.61 19.78
CA ASP A 248 -5.83 8.26 19.61
C ASP A 248 -5.04 7.49 18.55
N GLN A 249 -4.31 6.47 18.98
CA GLN A 249 -3.49 5.64 18.11
C GLN A 249 -4.29 4.49 17.44
N VAL A 250 -5.45 4.17 17.99
CA VAL A 250 -6.39 3.18 17.43
C VAL A 250 -7.19 3.81 16.30
N ASP A 251 -7.48 5.10 16.42
CA ASP A 251 -8.29 5.85 15.50
C ASP A 251 -7.62 7.20 15.16
N PRO A 252 -6.49 7.17 14.44
CA PRO A 252 -5.71 8.37 14.14
C PRO A 252 -6.50 9.38 13.31
N ARG A 253 -6.46 10.63 13.73
CA ARG A 253 -7.19 11.73 13.09
C ARG A 253 -6.69 11.97 11.65
N SER A 254 -5.40 11.81 11.39
CA SER A 254 -4.83 11.94 10.05
C SER A 254 -5.44 10.96 9.05
N GLY A 255 -5.72 9.72 9.46
CA GLY A 255 -6.40 8.72 8.63
C GLY A 255 -7.82 9.15 8.28
N ARG A 256 -8.63 9.49 9.27
CA ARG A 256 -10.01 9.99 9.07
C ARG A 256 -10.05 11.21 8.16
N MET A 257 -9.17 12.20 8.40
CA MET A 257 -9.12 13.42 7.59
C MET A 257 -8.69 13.13 6.15
N CYS A 258 -7.76 12.21 5.96
CA CYS A 258 -7.34 11.79 4.63
C CYS A 258 -8.48 11.09 3.89
N ALA A 259 -9.15 10.12 4.51
CA ALA A 259 -10.29 9.40 3.95
C ALA A 259 -11.43 10.38 3.58
N LYS A 260 -11.84 11.23 4.53
CA LYS A 260 -12.86 12.24 4.29
C LYS A 260 -12.52 13.12 3.10
N LYS A 261 -11.29 13.63 3.03
CA LYS A 261 -10.85 14.50 1.93
C LYS A 261 -10.85 13.78 0.59
N VAL A 262 -10.43 12.52 0.58
CA VAL A 262 -10.41 11.67 -0.62
C VAL A 262 -11.83 11.41 -1.10
N TYR A 263 -12.75 11.06 -0.20
CA TYR A 263 -14.15 10.78 -0.54
C TYR A 263 -14.89 12.03 -1.01
N ASP A 264 -14.77 13.16 -0.29
CA ASP A 264 -15.38 14.44 -0.67
C ASP A 264 -15.01 14.82 -2.11
N HIS A 265 -13.74 14.68 -2.49
CA HIS A 265 -13.27 15.04 -3.83
C HIS A 265 -13.56 13.98 -4.89
N ALA A 266 -13.74 12.73 -4.51
CA ALA A 266 -14.17 11.65 -5.41
C ALA A 266 -15.69 11.64 -5.62
N GLY A 267 -16.45 12.38 -4.80
CA GLY A 267 -17.91 12.36 -4.79
C GLY A 267 -18.51 11.12 -4.12
N ILE A 268 -17.72 10.40 -3.31
CA ILE A 268 -18.17 9.22 -2.54
C ILE A 268 -18.84 9.71 -1.25
N LYS A 269 -20.07 9.31 -1.02
CA LYS A 269 -20.85 9.66 0.19
C LYS A 269 -20.98 8.48 1.14
N ASP A 270 -21.05 7.28 0.60
CA ASP A 270 -21.16 6.02 1.32
C ASP A 270 -20.06 5.05 0.83
N PRO A 271 -18.86 5.10 1.43
CA PRO A 271 -17.74 4.28 0.96
C PRO A 271 -18.03 2.78 1.04
N TRP A 272 -18.87 2.32 1.99
CA TRP A 272 -19.25 0.92 2.12
C TRP A 272 -19.99 0.39 0.88
N ASN A 273 -20.83 1.20 0.26
CA ASN A 273 -21.66 0.80 -0.90
C ASN A 273 -21.12 1.31 -2.24
N GLU A 274 -20.33 2.37 -2.26
CA GLU A 274 -19.85 3.01 -3.49
C GLU A 274 -18.45 2.56 -3.93
N ILE A 275 -17.68 1.92 -3.03
CA ILE A 275 -16.38 1.31 -3.31
C ILE A 275 -16.55 -0.20 -3.38
N GLN A 276 -16.20 -0.85 -4.50
CA GLN A 276 -16.41 -2.27 -4.70
C GLN A 276 -15.25 -3.13 -4.22
N THR A 277 -14.08 -2.56 -3.98
CA THR A 277 -12.93 -3.24 -3.38
C THR A 277 -11.93 -2.23 -2.84
N ALA A 278 -11.19 -2.62 -1.82
CA ALA A 278 -10.14 -1.77 -1.25
C ALA A 278 -8.85 -2.55 -0.98
N GLU A 279 -7.74 -1.98 -1.40
CA GLU A 279 -6.41 -2.42 -1.09
C GLU A 279 -5.85 -1.54 0.04
N ILE A 280 -5.91 -2.05 1.26
CA ILE A 280 -5.53 -1.31 2.47
C ILE A 280 -4.25 -1.88 3.10
N TYR A 281 -3.47 -1.01 3.71
CA TYR A 281 -2.17 -1.37 4.27
C TYR A 281 -2.33 -2.03 5.64
N VAL A 282 -2.22 -3.35 5.69
CA VAL A 282 -2.42 -4.20 6.89
C VAL A 282 -1.14 -5.01 7.17
N PRO A 283 -0.16 -4.48 7.91
CA PRO A 283 1.08 -5.21 8.20
C PRO A 283 0.93 -6.22 9.36
N PHE A 284 -0.07 -6.03 10.20
CA PHE A 284 -0.48 -6.93 11.27
C PHE A 284 -1.99 -7.08 11.20
N SER A 285 -2.51 -8.28 11.34
CA SER A 285 -3.91 -8.60 11.01
C SER A 285 -4.94 -7.64 11.62
N TRP A 286 -4.82 -7.31 12.90
CA TRP A 286 -5.75 -6.44 13.65
C TRP A 286 -5.95 -5.05 13.04
N PHE A 287 -4.99 -4.57 12.24
CA PHE A 287 -5.12 -3.29 11.56
C PHE A 287 -6.22 -3.28 10.50
N GLU A 288 -6.65 -4.44 9.97
CA GLU A 288 -7.77 -4.45 9.01
C GLU A 288 -9.05 -3.95 9.67
N ALA A 289 -9.39 -4.47 10.85
CA ALA A 289 -10.56 -4.02 11.60
C ALA A 289 -10.47 -2.53 11.97
N MET A 290 -9.29 -2.09 12.45
CA MET A 290 -9.05 -0.68 12.78
C MET A 290 -9.22 0.24 11.57
N TRP A 291 -8.72 -0.18 10.40
CA TRP A 291 -8.81 0.64 9.18
C TRP A 291 -10.20 0.63 8.56
N LEU A 292 -11.00 -0.43 8.67
CA LEU A 292 -12.40 -0.40 8.24
C LEU A 292 -13.17 0.72 8.95
N GLU A 293 -12.90 0.94 10.25
CA GLU A 293 -13.49 2.00 11.05
C GLU A 293 -12.88 3.37 10.74
N ASN A 294 -11.54 3.47 10.76
CA ASN A 294 -10.83 4.75 10.56
C ASN A 294 -11.04 5.34 9.16
N LEU A 295 -11.14 4.49 8.14
CA LEU A 295 -11.40 4.91 6.76
C LEU A 295 -12.90 5.11 6.47
N GLY A 296 -13.78 4.93 7.45
CA GLY A 296 -15.21 5.23 7.33
C GLY A 296 -16.01 4.21 6.53
N PHE A 297 -15.54 2.97 6.41
CA PHE A 297 -16.33 1.88 5.84
C PHE A 297 -17.42 1.40 6.81
N CYS A 298 -17.20 1.54 8.10
CA CYS A 298 -18.18 1.25 9.15
C CYS A 298 -17.97 2.17 10.37
N GLU A 299 -18.91 2.13 11.30
CA GLU A 299 -18.84 2.89 12.54
C GLU A 299 -17.75 2.32 13.47
N VAL A 300 -17.32 3.14 14.42
CA VAL A 300 -16.33 2.75 15.44
C VAL A 300 -16.86 1.58 16.30
N GLY A 301 -16.11 0.50 16.39
CA GLY A 301 -16.48 -0.72 17.08
C GLY A 301 -17.22 -1.75 16.24
N GLU A 302 -17.46 -1.45 14.94
CA GLU A 302 -18.17 -2.35 14.03
C GLU A 302 -17.22 -3.09 13.04
N GLY A 303 -15.96 -2.65 12.92
CA GLY A 303 -15.00 -3.22 11.96
C GLY A 303 -14.77 -4.72 12.15
N TRP A 304 -14.56 -5.15 13.39
CA TRP A 304 -14.39 -6.57 13.70
C TRP A 304 -15.66 -7.40 13.41
N LYS A 305 -16.86 -6.80 13.56
CA LYS A 305 -18.13 -7.48 13.27
C LYS A 305 -18.34 -7.73 11.79
N ALA A 306 -17.92 -6.78 10.93
CA ALA A 306 -17.92 -6.97 9.48
C ALA A 306 -17.00 -8.15 9.08
N ILE A 307 -15.84 -8.26 9.72
CA ILE A 307 -14.90 -9.36 9.51
C ILE A 307 -15.49 -10.67 9.98
N ASP A 308 -16.11 -10.71 11.15
CA ASP A 308 -16.73 -11.91 11.71
C ASP A 308 -17.85 -12.44 10.80
N ARG A 309 -18.64 -11.57 10.18
CA ARG A 309 -19.62 -11.93 9.17
C ARG A 309 -19.01 -12.36 7.83
N GLY A 310 -17.74 -12.05 7.59
CA GLY A 310 -17.04 -12.34 6.35
C GLY A 310 -17.36 -11.39 5.20
N ASP A 311 -17.82 -10.17 5.49
CA ASP A 311 -18.20 -9.16 4.48
C ASP A 311 -17.02 -8.72 3.59
N GLN A 312 -15.78 -8.82 4.11
CA GLN A 312 -14.53 -8.43 3.45
C GLN A 312 -13.90 -9.54 2.58
N LYS A 313 -14.46 -10.74 2.57
CA LYS A 313 -13.92 -11.88 1.80
C LYS A 313 -14.08 -11.67 0.31
N PHE A 314 -13.22 -12.33 -0.47
CA PHE A 314 -13.34 -12.36 -1.92
C PHE A 314 -14.71 -12.87 -2.35
N GLY A 315 -15.37 -12.15 -3.28
CA GLY A 315 -16.72 -12.47 -3.74
C GLY A 315 -17.86 -12.08 -2.77
N ARG A 316 -17.54 -11.34 -1.70
CA ARG A 316 -18.54 -10.79 -0.77
C ARG A 316 -18.76 -9.29 -1.02
N HIS A 317 -19.38 -8.58 -0.06
CA HIS A 317 -19.83 -7.19 -0.24
C HIS A 317 -18.68 -6.22 -0.55
N LEU A 318 -17.61 -6.23 0.25
CA LEU A 318 -16.46 -5.34 0.10
C LEU A 318 -15.16 -6.15 0.22
N PRO A 319 -14.70 -6.83 -0.85
CA PRO A 319 -13.44 -7.55 -0.82
C PRO A 319 -12.27 -6.62 -0.42
N ILE A 320 -11.63 -6.95 0.71
CA ILE A 320 -10.46 -6.24 1.20
C ILE A 320 -9.20 -7.02 0.84
N ASN A 321 -8.22 -6.31 0.28
CA ASN A 321 -6.93 -6.89 -0.12
C ASN A 321 -7.08 -8.17 -0.98
N PRO A 322 -7.84 -8.13 -2.09
CA PRO A 322 -7.97 -9.29 -2.97
C PRO A 322 -6.63 -9.78 -3.52
N SER A 323 -5.59 -8.93 -3.52
CA SER A 323 -4.21 -9.28 -3.88
C SER A 323 -3.47 -10.10 -2.82
N GLY A 324 -4.04 -10.30 -1.62
CA GLY A 324 -3.38 -10.84 -0.42
C GLY A 324 -2.79 -9.75 0.49
N GLY A 325 -2.70 -8.52 0.01
CA GLY A 325 -2.28 -7.36 0.79
C GLY A 325 -0.86 -7.42 1.33
N VAL A 326 -0.60 -6.56 2.29
CA VAL A 326 0.70 -6.46 2.97
C VAL A 326 1.01 -7.69 3.81
N LEU A 327 0.00 -8.37 4.37
CA LEU A 327 0.17 -9.63 5.12
C LEU A 327 0.80 -10.74 4.29
N CYS A 328 0.71 -10.67 2.96
CA CYS A 328 1.29 -11.66 2.08
C CYS A 328 2.47 -11.15 1.25
N THR A 329 2.64 -9.81 1.14
CA THR A 329 3.69 -9.20 0.30
C THR A 329 4.07 -7.83 0.86
N ASN A 330 5.27 -7.73 1.41
CA ASN A 330 5.71 -6.49 2.08
C ASN A 330 7.15 -6.09 1.74
N PRO A 331 7.46 -5.68 0.51
CA PRO A 331 8.65 -4.87 0.26
C PRO A 331 8.35 -3.44 0.73
N ILE A 332 8.69 -3.12 1.98
CA ILE A 332 8.10 -2.00 2.73
C ILE A 332 8.06 -0.67 1.98
N GLY A 333 9.13 -0.30 1.26
CA GLY A 333 9.14 0.91 0.44
C GLY A 333 8.12 0.90 -0.70
N ALA A 334 7.83 -0.28 -1.25
CA ALA A 334 6.89 -0.48 -2.35
C ALA A 334 5.46 -0.77 -1.87
N SER A 335 5.27 -1.27 -0.63
CA SER A 335 3.99 -1.81 -0.17
C SER A 335 2.82 -0.84 -0.31
N GLY A 336 3.02 0.46 -0.03
CA GLY A 336 1.99 1.48 -0.23
C GLY A 336 1.65 1.69 -1.71
N MET A 337 2.64 1.70 -2.61
CA MET A 337 2.39 1.84 -4.04
C MET A 337 1.74 0.59 -4.63
N LEU A 338 2.08 -0.61 -4.12
CA LEU A 338 1.37 -1.85 -4.49
C LEU A 338 -0.12 -1.75 -4.19
N ARG A 339 -0.52 -1.23 -3.02
CA ARG A 339 -1.96 -1.03 -2.69
C ARG A 339 -2.64 -0.11 -3.70
N LEU A 340 -1.96 0.95 -4.09
CA LEU A 340 -2.46 1.88 -5.08
C LEU A 340 -2.52 1.25 -6.49
N GLY A 341 -1.47 0.54 -6.89
CA GLY A 341 -1.39 -0.15 -8.18
C GLY A 341 -2.43 -1.27 -8.33
N GLU A 342 -2.61 -2.09 -7.28
CA GLU A 342 -3.62 -3.15 -7.28
C GLU A 342 -5.05 -2.58 -7.39
N ALA A 343 -5.35 -1.50 -6.66
CA ALA A 343 -6.63 -0.81 -6.83
C ALA A 343 -6.85 -0.31 -8.27
N ALA A 344 -5.77 0.19 -8.92
CA ALA A 344 -5.83 0.58 -10.32
C ALA A 344 -6.08 -0.62 -11.25
N LEU A 345 -5.39 -1.75 -11.04
CA LEU A 345 -5.60 -2.98 -11.82
C LEU A 345 -7.04 -3.49 -11.70
N GLN A 346 -7.66 -3.39 -10.51
CA GLN A 346 -9.06 -3.78 -10.29
C GLN A 346 -10.03 -2.97 -11.18
N VAL A 347 -9.92 -1.64 -11.22
CA VAL A 347 -10.81 -0.81 -12.06
C VAL A 347 -10.51 -0.89 -13.55
N MET A 348 -9.29 -1.29 -13.92
CA MET A 348 -8.92 -1.59 -15.31
C MET A 348 -9.45 -2.95 -15.78
N GLY A 349 -9.91 -3.83 -14.88
CA GLY A 349 -10.29 -5.20 -15.18
C GLY A 349 -9.08 -6.10 -15.49
N ARG A 350 -7.95 -5.88 -14.81
CA ARG A 350 -6.64 -6.47 -15.13
C ARG A 350 -5.90 -7.06 -13.92
N ALA A 351 -6.62 -7.34 -12.87
CA ALA A 351 -6.05 -7.95 -11.66
C ALA A 351 -5.89 -9.49 -11.75
N GLY A 352 -5.97 -10.10 -12.94
CA GLY A 352 -5.79 -11.54 -13.11
C GLY A 352 -6.82 -12.35 -12.31
N ASP A 353 -6.38 -13.44 -11.67
CA ASP A 353 -7.26 -14.35 -10.95
C ASP A 353 -7.84 -13.75 -9.64
N HIS A 354 -7.25 -12.65 -9.15
CA HIS A 354 -7.81 -11.90 -8.00
C HIS A 354 -8.69 -10.72 -8.42
N GLN A 355 -9.14 -10.69 -9.67
CA GLN A 355 -10.06 -9.67 -10.17
C GLN A 355 -11.43 -9.78 -9.50
N VAL A 356 -11.84 -8.71 -8.82
CA VAL A 356 -13.21 -8.57 -8.29
C VAL A 356 -14.16 -8.20 -9.42
N GLY A 357 -15.33 -8.84 -9.45
CA GLY A 357 -16.32 -8.58 -10.49
C GLY A 357 -17.00 -7.21 -10.34
N GLY A 358 -17.21 -6.51 -11.46
CA GLY A 358 -18.04 -5.30 -11.50
C GLY A 358 -17.43 -4.05 -10.84
N VAL A 359 -16.12 -3.99 -10.64
CA VAL A 359 -15.45 -2.86 -9.99
C VAL A 359 -15.56 -1.60 -10.83
N LYS A 360 -16.21 -0.59 -10.27
CA LYS A 360 -16.27 0.78 -10.81
C LYS A 360 -15.30 1.69 -10.08
N ASN A 361 -15.32 1.66 -8.75
CA ASN A 361 -14.45 2.43 -7.89
C ASN A 361 -13.65 1.50 -6.97
N ALA A 362 -12.38 1.79 -6.77
CA ALA A 362 -11.52 1.09 -5.83
C ALA A 362 -10.73 2.09 -4.98
N LEU A 363 -10.47 1.71 -3.72
CA LEU A 363 -9.61 2.46 -2.80
C LEU A 363 -8.23 1.81 -2.73
N GLY A 364 -7.18 2.60 -2.84
CA GLY A 364 -5.82 2.23 -2.43
C GLY A 364 -5.38 3.07 -1.24
N HIS A 365 -4.83 2.44 -0.20
CA HIS A 365 -4.48 3.11 1.05
C HIS A 365 -3.14 2.63 1.60
N ALA A 366 -2.39 3.56 2.18
CA ALA A 366 -1.19 3.26 2.95
C ALA A 366 -1.06 4.17 4.17
N TYR A 367 -0.36 3.66 5.19
CA TYR A 367 0.03 4.44 6.35
C TYR A 367 1.49 4.20 6.73
N GLY A 368 2.06 5.09 7.56
CA GLY A 368 3.44 5.02 7.99
C GLY A 368 3.71 5.73 9.31
N GLY A 369 4.93 5.56 9.81
CA GLY A 369 5.30 6.01 11.14
C GLY A 369 4.48 5.32 12.22
N GLY A 370 4.26 5.94 13.35
CA GLY A 370 3.33 5.46 14.38
C GLY A 370 1.87 5.72 14.04
N ALA A 371 1.40 5.27 12.87
CA ALA A 371 0.08 5.58 12.30
C ALA A 371 -0.17 7.10 12.20
N GLN A 372 0.84 7.85 11.76
CA GLN A 372 0.80 9.31 11.66
C GLN A 372 0.74 9.84 10.23
N TYR A 373 1.28 9.10 9.24
CA TYR A 373 1.23 9.44 7.84
C TYR A 373 0.22 8.56 7.13
N PHE A 374 -0.69 9.16 6.40
CA PHE A 374 -1.66 8.45 5.56
C PHE A 374 -1.58 8.98 4.14
N ALA A 375 -1.66 8.07 3.17
CA ALA A 375 -1.74 8.41 1.77
C ALA A 375 -2.69 7.43 1.08
N MET A 376 -3.63 7.96 0.30
CA MET A 376 -4.63 7.13 -0.37
C MET A 376 -5.20 7.80 -1.60
N TRP A 377 -5.78 7.00 -2.48
CA TRP A 377 -6.57 7.46 -3.61
C TRP A 377 -7.86 6.66 -3.80
N VAL A 378 -8.83 7.27 -4.45
CA VAL A 378 -9.94 6.59 -5.11
C VAL A 378 -9.70 6.64 -6.62
N VAL A 379 -9.72 5.48 -7.24
CA VAL A 379 -9.64 5.30 -8.69
C VAL A 379 -10.94 4.75 -9.23
N SER A 380 -11.24 5.08 -10.50
CA SER A 380 -12.47 4.67 -11.18
C SER A 380 -12.19 4.24 -12.61
N ASN A 381 -13.03 3.35 -13.15
CA ASN A 381 -13.03 3.02 -14.59
C ASN A 381 -13.72 4.11 -15.44
N GLN A 382 -14.22 5.18 -14.82
CA GLN A 382 -14.87 6.31 -15.46
C GLN A 382 -14.17 7.63 -15.09
N LEU A 383 -14.06 8.51 -16.08
CA LEU A 383 -13.50 9.86 -15.91
C LEU A 383 -14.39 10.72 -14.99
#